data_91281d3d887b72b668fc0d16af3e988c
#
_entry.id   91281d3d887b72b668fc0d16af3e988c
#
_cell.length_a   1.000
_cell.length_b   1.000
_cell.length_c   1.000
_cell.angle_alpha   90.00
_cell.angle_beta   90.00
_cell.angle_gamma   90.00
#
_symmetry.space_group_name_H-M   'P 1'
#
loop_
_entity.id
_entity.type
_entity.pdbx_description
1 polymer ?
#
loop_
_entity_poly.entity_id
_entity_poly.type
_entity_poly.pdbx_seq_one_letter_code
_entity_poly.pdbx_strand_id
1 'polypeptide(L)'
;MSEQVSNRRILVIDDSEAIHKDFRRVLSPERKSSLQELAQLEDELFGVTSTPPLGLSQVVFEVDSAFQGREGLAKVRQALDTGRPYALVFLDYLMPPGWSGVETLREIRKLTATVPVVICSAYTDYSWEDLTREFGEGPLLTELRKPFNHQELYQLALRLTGPA
;
A
#
# COMPACT_ATOMS: atom_id res chain seq x y z
N MET A 1 -25.39 1.04 5.54
CA MET A 1 -25.16 1.16 5.62
C MET A 1 -24.42 1.50 5.53
N SER A 2 -24.27 1.65 5.29
CA SER A 2 -23.63 1.88 5.17
C SER A 2 -22.76 2.04 5.51
N GLU A 3 -22.73 2.05 5.89
CA GLU A 3 -21.89 2.09 6.39
C GLU A 3 -20.90 1.38 6.27
N GLN A 4 -20.73 0.87 5.60
CA GLN A 4 -19.67 0.26 5.41
C GLN A 4 -18.64 1.13 5.18
N VAL A 5 -17.83 1.41 6.07
CA VAL A 5 -16.65 2.19 5.99
C VAL A 5 -15.62 1.28 5.39
N SER A 6 -15.14 1.60 4.23
CA SER A 6 -14.10 0.81 3.62
C SER A 6 -12.86 0.87 4.47
N ASN A 7 -12.18 -0.25 4.58
CA ASN A 7 -10.91 -0.26 5.29
C ASN A 7 -9.86 0.37 4.39
N ARG A 8 -9.25 1.44 4.86
CA ARG A 8 -8.24 2.18 4.10
C ARG A 8 -6.86 2.06 4.71
N ARG A 9 -6.63 1.09 5.57
CA ARG A 9 -5.34 0.93 6.21
C ARG A 9 -4.42 0.10 5.34
N ILE A 10 -3.25 0.64 5.04
CA ILE A 10 -2.25 -0.02 4.21
C ILE A 10 -0.95 -0.05 4.98
N LEU A 11 -0.28 -1.19 4.96
CA LEU A 11 1.04 -1.33 5.55
C LEU A 11 2.07 -1.45 4.44
N VAL A 12 3.14 -0.69 4.52
CA VAL A 12 4.24 -0.78 3.58
C VAL A 12 5.44 -1.33 4.32
N ILE A 13 5.96 -2.46 3.85
CA ILE A 13 7.13 -3.10 4.44
C ILE A 13 8.25 -3.04 3.41
N ASP A 14 9.21 -2.17 3.64
CA ASP A 14 10.29 -1.92 2.71
C ASP A 14 11.41 -1.27 3.49
N ASP A 15 12.66 -1.64 3.23
CA ASP A 15 13.77 -1.10 3.99
C ASP A 15 14.24 0.27 3.47
N SER A 16 13.60 0.80 2.45
CA SER A 16 13.97 2.08 1.86
C SER A 16 13.03 3.19 2.32
N GLU A 17 13.58 4.16 2.99
CA GLU A 17 12.77 5.28 3.42
C GLU A 17 12.21 6.05 2.24
N ALA A 18 12.96 6.12 1.15
CA ALA A 18 12.50 6.83 -0.05
C ALA A 18 11.23 6.19 -0.59
N ILE A 19 11.14 4.88 -0.57
CA ILE A 19 9.96 4.18 -1.03
C ILE A 19 8.76 4.52 -0.14
N HIS A 20 8.97 4.56 1.17
CA HIS A 20 7.88 4.91 2.07
C HIS A 20 7.36 6.32 1.79
N LYS A 21 8.26 7.24 1.51
CA LYS A 21 7.84 8.59 1.19
C LYS A 21 7.03 8.64 -0.09
N ASP A 22 7.45 7.86 -1.08
CA ASP A 22 6.71 7.81 -2.34
C ASP A 22 5.32 7.24 -2.12
N PHE A 23 5.22 6.16 -1.34
CA PHE A 23 3.91 5.57 -1.08
C PHE A 23 3.00 6.56 -0.35
N ARG A 24 3.53 7.27 0.64
CA ARG A 24 2.71 8.22 1.36
C ARG A 24 2.28 9.38 0.48
N ARG A 25 3.18 9.83 -0.38
CA ARG A 25 2.85 10.94 -1.25
C ARG A 25 1.69 10.58 -2.17
N VAL A 26 1.63 9.34 -2.62
CA VAL A 26 0.60 8.90 -3.53
C VAL A 26 -0.68 8.51 -2.80
N LEU A 27 -0.54 7.76 -1.72
CA LEU A 27 -1.69 7.14 -1.08
C LEU A 27 -2.26 7.96 0.06
N SER A 28 -1.41 8.73 0.74
CA SER A 28 -1.85 9.47 1.91
C SER A 28 -1.19 10.85 1.96
N PRO A 29 -1.52 11.72 1.03
CA PRO A 29 -0.92 13.06 1.03
C PRO A 29 -1.27 13.79 2.31
N GLU A 30 -0.32 14.59 2.78
CA GLU A 30 -0.55 15.32 4.00
C GLU A 30 -1.61 16.36 3.81
N ARG A 31 -2.62 16.30 4.65
CA ARG A 31 -3.70 17.21 4.50
C ARG A 31 -3.35 18.64 4.74
N LYS A 32 -2.57 18.91 5.74
CA LYS A 32 -2.20 20.26 6.04
C LYS A 32 -1.48 20.91 4.89
N SER A 33 -0.45 20.25 4.40
CA SER A 33 0.30 20.78 3.29
C SER A 33 -0.59 20.92 2.08
N SER A 34 -1.43 19.95 1.87
CA SER A 34 -2.31 19.98 0.72
C SER A 34 -3.24 21.17 0.77
N LEU A 35 -3.76 21.46 1.94
CA LEU A 35 -4.69 22.57 2.04
C LEU A 35 -4.00 23.90 1.75
N GLN A 36 -2.78 24.06 2.25
CA GLN A 36 -2.05 25.28 1.98
C GLN A 36 -1.73 25.41 0.51
N GLU A 37 -1.31 24.34 -0.09
CA GLU A 37 -1.00 24.36 -1.51
C GLU A 37 -2.23 24.62 -2.33
N LEU A 38 -3.34 24.03 -1.95
CA LEU A 38 -4.57 24.25 -2.68
C LEU A 38 -5.00 25.70 -2.60
N ALA A 39 -4.84 26.30 -1.46
CA ALA A 39 -5.21 27.70 -1.32
C ALA A 39 -4.41 28.56 -2.27
N GLN A 40 -3.12 28.27 -2.37
CA GLN A 40 -2.27 29.02 -3.27
C GLN A 40 -2.63 28.76 -4.72
N LEU A 41 -2.90 27.51 -5.04
CA LEU A 41 -3.24 27.17 -6.40
C LEU A 41 -4.56 27.80 -6.80
N GLU A 42 -5.49 27.86 -5.91
CA GLU A 42 -6.75 28.46 -6.21
C GLU A 42 -6.59 29.92 -6.58
N ASP A 43 -5.72 30.60 -5.88
CA ASP A 43 -5.47 31.98 -6.20
C ASP A 43 -4.91 32.13 -7.60
N GLU A 44 -4.05 31.23 -8.00
CA GLU A 44 -3.44 31.32 -9.28
C GLU A 44 -4.25 30.74 -10.41
N LEU A 45 -4.95 29.69 -10.09
CA LEU A 45 -5.64 28.94 -11.13
C LEU A 45 -7.12 28.95 -10.97
N PHE A 46 -7.64 29.99 -10.32
CA PHE A 46 -8.98 29.92 -10.00
C PHE A 46 -9.86 29.68 -11.18
N GLY A 47 -9.43 29.94 -12.31
CA GLY A 47 -10.24 29.67 -13.46
C GLY A 47 -10.36 28.21 -13.81
N VAL A 48 -9.53 27.38 -13.24
CA VAL A 48 -9.51 25.99 -13.58
C VAL A 48 -10.27 25.17 -12.57
N THR A 49 -11.08 25.78 -11.85
CA THR A 49 -11.76 25.11 -10.79
C THR A 49 -12.65 24.00 -11.24
N SER A 50 -12.82 23.87 -12.49
CA SER A 50 -13.67 22.80 -12.95
C SER A 50 -13.17 21.44 -12.53
N THR A 51 -11.96 21.38 -12.06
CA THR A 51 -11.46 20.09 -11.68
C THR A 51 -11.89 19.61 -10.31
N PRO A 52 -12.44 20.43 -9.49
CA PRO A 52 -12.79 20.00 -8.16
C PRO A 52 -13.45 18.65 -8.05
N PRO A 53 -14.33 18.33 -8.92
CA PRO A 53 -15.02 17.06 -8.78
C PRO A 53 -14.06 15.91 -8.68
N LEU A 54 -12.95 16.06 -9.32
CA LEU A 54 -11.98 14.99 -9.25
C LEU A 54 -11.43 14.81 -7.87
N GLY A 55 -11.19 15.92 -7.22
CA GLY A 55 -10.68 15.84 -5.88
C GLY A 55 -11.64 15.17 -4.95
N LEU A 56 -12.90 15.32 -5.22
CA LEU A 56 -13.89 14.75 -4.35
C LEU A 56 -13.87 13.25 -4.35
N SER A 57 -13.49 12.65 -5.47
CA SER A 57 -13.52 11.21 -5.54
C SER A 57 -12.18 10.61 -5.18
N GLN A 58 -11.23 11.41 -4.80
CA GLN A 58 -9.94 10.87 -4.48
C GLN A 58 -9.95 10.20 -3.13
N VAL A 59 -9.45 8.98 -3.09
CA VAL A 59 -9.40 8.20 -1.87
C VAL A 59 -8.06 8.44 -1.19
N VAL A 60 -8.11 8.67 0.10
CA VAL A 60 -6.91 8.85 0.90
C VAL A 60 -6.77 7.64 1.81
N PHE A 61 -5.61 7.01 1.79
CA PHE A 61 -5.37 5.83 2.59
C PHE A 61 -4.60 6.18 3.86
N GLU A 62 -4.71 5.30 4.84
CA GLU A 62 -3.97 5.44 6.07
C GLU A 62 -2.77 4.51 5.95
N VAL A 63 -1.57 5.05 5.83
CA VAL A 63 -0.38 4.27 5.52
C VAL A 63 0.52 4.16 6.75
N ASP A 64 0.82 2.92 7.12
CA ASP A 64 1.78 2.64 8.16
C ASP A 64 3.04 2.09 7.54
N SER A 65 4.16 2.23 8.20
CA SER A 65 5.45 1.83 7.68
C SER A 65 6.13 0.81 8.56
N ALA A 66 6.79 -0.15 7.93
CA ALA A 66 7.71 -1.04 8.62
C ALA A 66 8.94 -1.16 7.72
N PHE A 67 10.10 -1.22 8.32
CA PHE A 67 11.34 -1.20 7.56
C PHE A 67 12.03 -2.55 7.49
N GLN A 68 11.47 -3.54 8.14
CA GLN A 68 11.96 -4.90 8.08
C GLN A 68 10.78 -5.86 8.18
N GLY A 69 10.98 -7.07 7.70
CA GLY A 69 9.90 -8.04 7.69
C GLY A 69 9.34 -8.33 9.08
N ARG A 70 10.22 -8.46 10.06
CA ARG A 70 9.76 -8.75 11.41
C ARG A 70 8.93 -7.62 11.98
N GLU A 71 9.34 -6.41 11.69
CA GLU A 71 8.57 -5.26 12.14
C GLU A 71 7.19 -5.26 11.47
N GLY A 72 7.15 -5.59 10.18
CA GLY A 72 5.89 -5.66 9.48
C GLY A 72 4.98 -6.72 10.04
N LEU A 73 5.55 -7.88 10.36
CA LEU A 73 4.75 -8.94 10.93
C LEU A 73 4.17 -8.52 12.28
N ALA A 74 4.96 -7.83 13.09
CA ALA A 74 4.46 -7.38 14.39
C ALA A 74 3.29 -6.41 14.20
N LYS A 75 3.37 -5.54 13.19
CA LYS A 75 2.30 -4.60 12.96
C LYS A 75 1.04 -5.30 12.44
N VAL A 76 1.21 -6.31 11.61
CA VAL A 76 0.05 -7.08 11.14
C VAL A 76 -0.62 -7.75 12.33
N ARG A 77 0.18 -8.35 13.21
CA ARG A 77 -0.37 -9.02 14.38
C ARG A 77 -1.11 -8.03 15.27
N GLN A 78 -0.50 -6.88 15.51
CA GLN A 78 -1.14 -5.90 16.36
C GLN A 78 -2.45 -5.42 15.75
N ALA A 79 -2.47 -5.23 14.44
CA ALA A 79 -3.68 -4.80 13.77
C ALA A 79 -4.80 -5.81 13.94
N LEU A 80 -4.46 -7.09 13.82
CA LEU A 80 -5.45 -8.14 13.99
C LEU A 80 -5.93 -8.18 15.43
N ASP A 81 -5.01 -8.04 16.38
CA ASP A 81 -5.37 -8.11 17.80
C ASP A 81 -6.28 -6.96 18.22
N THR A 82 -6.12 -5.82 17.60
CA THR A 82 -6.92 -4.66 17.97
C THR A 82 -8.20 -4.53 17.13
N GLY A 83 -8.45 -5.49 16.24
CA GLY A 83 -9.66 -5.45 15.43
C GLY A 83 -9.61 -4.44 14.29
N ARG A 84 -8.41 -3.98 13.92
CA ARG A 84 -8.26 -3.03 12.83
C ARG A 84 -7.24 -3.56 11.83
N PRO A 85 -7.57 -4.64 11.13
CA PRO A 85 -6.60 -5.25 10.21
C PRO A 85 -6.28 -4.33 9.04
N TYR A 86 -5.13 -4.57 8.43
CA TYR A 86 -4.77 -3.85 7.23
C TYR A 86 -5.60 -4.37 6.05
N ALA A 87 -5.96 -3.47 5.17
CA ALA A 87 -6.69 -3.84 3.97
C ALA A 87 -5.74 -4.32 2.88
N LEU A 88 -4.47 -3.96 2.99
CA LEU A 88 -3.50 -4.26 1.95
C LEU A 88 -2.10 -4.11 2.51
N VAL A 89 -1.20 -4.98 2.11
CA VAL A 89 0.20 -4.90 2.50
C VAL A 89 1.05 -4.84 1.25
N PHE A 90 1.91 -3.82 1.15
CA PHE A 90 2.93 -3.76 0.12
C PHE A 90 4.21 -4.27 0.75
N LEU A 91 4.85 -5.24 0.13
CA LEU A 91 5.96 -5.96 0.73
C LEU A 91 7.12 -6.03 -0.25
N ASP A 92 8.24 -5.47 0.12
CA ASP A 92 9.43 -5.50 -0.71
C ASP A 92 9.99 -6.91 -0.71
N TYR A 93 10.52 -7.33 -1.85
CA TYR A 93 11.06 -8.67 -1.98
C TYR A 93 12.41 -8.83 -1.27
N LEU A 94 13.24 -7.81 -1.34
CA LEU A 94 14.57 -7.89 -0.73
C LEU A 94 14.72 -6.86 0.38
N MET A 95 15.01 -7.31 1.58
CA MET A 95 15.18 -6.43 2.72
C MET A 95 16.35 -6.90 3.60
N PRO A 96 17.55 -6.97 3.04
CA PRO A 96 18.67 -7.40 3.88
C PRO A 96 18.89 -6.38 4.99
N PRO A 97 19.42 -6.79 6.12
CA PRO A 97 19.91 -8.12 6.42
C PRO A 97 18.86 -9.05 7.03
N GLY A 98 17.63 -8.59 7.14
CA GLY A 98 16.62 -9.41 7.79
C GLY A 98 15.91 -10.34 6.83
N TRP A 99 14.66 -10.65 7.15
CA TRP A 99 13.87 -11.55 6.33
C TRP A 99 13.68 -11.00 4.93
N SER A 100 13.63 -11.89 3.96
CA SER A 100 13.21 -11.49 2.62
C SER A 100 11.71 -11.29 2.58
N GLY A 101 11.23 -10.81 1.45
CA GLY A 101 9.78 -10.70 1.27
C GLY A 101 9.10 -12.04 1.35
N VAL A 102 9.72 -13.09 0.81
CA VAL A 102 9.12 -14.41 0.84
C VAL A 102 8.98 -14.92 2.27
N GLU A 103 10.04 -14.74 3.06
CA GLU A 103 9.97 -15.16 4.45
C GLU A 103 8.91 -14.39 5.21
N THR A 104 8.84 -13.10 4.95
CA THR A 104 7.85 -12.26 5.60
C THR A 104 6.44 -12.68 5.20
N LEU A 105 6.24 -12.95 3.93
CA LEU A 105 4.93 -13.36 3.44
C LEU A 105 4.51 -14.67 4.07
N ARG A 106 5.45 -15.60 4.20
CA ARG A 106 5.15 -16.88 4.83
C ARG A 106 4.61 -16.67 6.24
N GLU A 107 5.28 -15.79 6.98
CA GLU A 107 4.88 -15.54 8.36
C GLU A 107 3.55 -14.79 8.42
N ILE A 108 3.33 -13.86 7.51
CA ILE A 108 2.06 -13.16 7.48
C ILE A 108 0.92 -14.13 7.20
N ARG A 109 1.15 -15.08 6.29
CA ARG A 109 0.10 -16.04 5.96
C ARG A 109 -0.22 -16.99 7.10
N LYS A 110 0.69 -17.17 8.04
CA LYS A 110 0.38 -17.93 9.22
C LYS A 110 -0.56 -17.18 10.15
N LEU A 111 -0.50 -15.86 10.12
CA LEU A 111 -1.39 -15.04 10.94
C LEU A 111 -2.73 -14.82 10.26
N THR A 112 -2.72 -14.58 8.97
CA THR A 112 -3.93 -14.28 8.24
C THR A 112 -3.77 -14.72 6.80
N ALA A 113 -4.72 -15.45 6.31
CA ALA A 113 -4.68 -15.96 4.95
C ALA A 113 -5.37 -15.03 3.97
N THR A 114 -6.00 -13.97 4.45
CA THR A 114 -6.90 -13.21 3.59
C THR A 114 -6.48 -11.79 3.28
N VAL A 115 -5.43 -11.28 3.92
CA VAL A 115 -5.03 -9.91 3.60
C VAL A 115 -4.33 -9.89 2.25
N PRO A 116 -4.72 -9.01 1.34
CA PRO A 116 -4.02 -8.91 0.07
C PRO A 116 -2.60 -8.40 0.26
N VAL A 117 -1.66 -9.01 -0.44
CA VAL A 117 -0.26 -8.61 -0.37
C VAL A 117 0.24 -8.34 -1.78
N VAL A 118 0.94 -7.22 -1.95
CA VAL A 118 1.58 -6.89 -3.21
C VAL A 118 3.07 -6.99 -3.02
N ILE A 119 3.71 -7.86 -3.79
CA ILE A 119 5.16 -8.02 -3.73
C ILE A 119 5.79 -6.99 -4.66
N CYS A 120 6.65 -6.15 -4.12
CA CYS A 120 7.32 -5.12 -4.88
C CYS A 120 8.76 -5.57 -5.12
N SER A 121 9.19 -5.64 -6.36
CA SER A 121 10.50 -6.19 -6.65
C SER A 121 11.11 -5.55 -7.88
N ALA A 122 12.43 -5.54 -7.94
CA ALA A 122 13.13 -5.26 -9.18
C ALA A 122 12.96 -6.49 -10.06
N TYR A 123 13.09 -6.27 -11.34
CA TYR A 123 12.58 -7.28 -12.23
C TYR A 123 13.29 -8.61 -12.25
N THR A 124 14.45 -8.79 -11.80
CA THR A 124 15.10 -10.09 -11.88
C THR A 124 15.31 -10.73 -10.54
N ASP A 125 14.68 -10.23 -9.52
CA ASP A 125 14.98 -10.70 -8.19
C ASP A 125 14.47 -12.09 -7.90
N TYR A 126 13.42 -12.55 -8.59
CA TYR A 126 12.81 -13.79 -8.20
C TYR A 126 11.89 -14.29 -9.30
N SER A 127 11.38 -15.50 -9.10
CA SER A 127 10.45 -16.09 -10.03
C SER A 127 9.04 -15.95 -9.49
N TRP A 128 8.20 -15.24 -10.24
CA TRP A 128 6.80 -15.10 -9.84
C TRP A 128 6.11 -16.45 -9.82
N GLU A 129 6.51 -17.35 -10.71
CA GLU A 129 5.92 -18.67 -10.74
C GLU A 129 6.22 -19.43 -9.46
N ASP A 130 7.42 -19.29 -8.92
CA ASP A 130 7.75 -19.98 -7.68
C ASP A 130 6.89 -19.44 -6.54
N LEU A 131 6.67 -18.14 -6.51
CA LEU A 131 5.84 -17.56 -5.48
C LEU A 131 4.40 -18.06 -5.57
N THR A 132 3.85 -18.08 -6.76
CA THR A 132 2.46 -18.51 -6.90
C THR A 132 2.33 -19.99 -6.64
N ARG A 133 3.39 -20.75 -6.88
CA ARG A 133 3.34 -22.16 -6.59
C ARG A 133 3.26 -22.41 -5.09
N GLU A 134 3.95 -21.59 -4.33
CA GLU A 134 3.94 -21.74 -2.87
C GLU A 134 2.69 -21.16 -2.24
N PHE A 135 2.27 -19.98 -2.70
CA PHE A 135 1.21 -19.23 -2.03
C PHE A 135 -0.13 -19.24 -2.76
N GLY A 136 -0.14 -19.76 -3.98
CA GLY A 136 -1.37 -19.81 -4.74
C GLY A 136 -1.57 -18.59 -5.61
N GLU A 137 -2.30 -18.79 -6.70
CA GLU A 137 -2.63 -17.69 -7.58
C GLU A 137 -3.94 -17.10 -7.11
N GLY A 138 -4.14 -15.83 -7.39
CA GLY A 138 -5.40 -15.22 -7.06
C GLY A 138 -5.22 -13.79 -6.64
N PRO A 139 -6.31 -13.14 -6.28
CA PRO A 139 -6.26 -11.71 -6.00
C PRO A 139 -5.55 -11.36 -4.69
N LEU A 140 -5.24 -12.35 -3.87
CA LEU A 140 -4.60 -12.06 -2.60
C LEU A 140 -3.08 -11.93 -2.71
N LEU A 141 -2.52 -12.19 -3.87
CA LEU A 141 -1.09 -12.03 -4.07
C LEU A 141 -0.87 -11.41 -5.44
N THR A 142 -0.28 -10.23 -5.47
CA THR A 142 -0.08 -9.47 -6.70
C THR A 142 1.35 -8.98 -6.76
N GLU A 143 1.84 -8.75 -7.96
CA GLU A 143 3.20 -8.27 -8.17
C GLU A 143 3.17 -6.83 -8.65
N LEU A 144 4.08 -6.00 -8.10
CA LEU A 144 4.28 -4.64 -8.60
C LEU A 144 5.76 -4.47 -8.84
N ARG A 145 6.15 -4.31 -10.09
CA ARG A 145 7.55 -4.23 -10.43
C ARG A 145 8.09 -2.83 -10.27
N LYS A 146 9.29 -2.73 -9.75
CA LYS A 146 9.98 -1.45 -9.64
C LYS A 146 10.77 -1.20 -10.90
N PRO A 147 10.84 0.00 -11.38
CA PRO A 147 10.15 1.18 -10.86
C PRO A 147 8.70 1.19 -11.32
N PHE A 148 7.84 1.71 -10.47
CA PHE A 148 6.44 1.83 -10.84
C PHE A 148 6.07 3.31 -10.85
N ASN A 149 5.01 3.67 -11.57
CA ASN A 149 4.58 5.05 -11.55
C ASN A 149 3.49 5.24 -10.50
N HIS A 150 3.25 6.49 -10.15
CA HIS A 150 2.32 6.81 -9.09
C HIS A 150 0.89 6.41 -9.42
N GLN A 151 0.52 6.56 -10.66
CA GLN A 151 -0.82 6.21 -11.06
C GLN A 151 -1.06 4.72 -10.95
N GLU A 152 -0.07 3.94 -11.34
CA GLU A 152 -0.16 2.50 -11.25
C GLU A 152 -0.31 2.07 -9.80
N LEU A 153 0.45 2.68 -8.92
CA LEU A 153 0.37 2.37 -7.49
C LEU A 153 -1.01 2.71 -6.94
N TYR A 154 -1.50 3.89 -7.25
CA TYR A 154 -2.78 4.33 -6.72
C TYR A 154 -3.92 3.44 -7.24
N GLN A 155 -3.90 3.11 -8.52
CA GLN A 155 -4.94 2.27 -9.09
C GLN A 155 -4.92 0.87 -8.49
N LEU A 156 -3.74 0.35 -8.24
CA LEU A 156 -3.62 -0.96 -7.64
C LEU A 156 -4.18 -0.95 -6.22
N ALA A 157 -3.86 0.10 -5.46
CA ALA A 157 -4.37 0.22 -4.11
C ALA A 157 -5.89 0.30 -4.10
N LEU A 158 -6.45 1.08 -5.01
CA LEU A 158 -7.90 1.19 -5.11
C LEU A 158 -8.54 -0.15 -5.43
N ARG A 159 -7.96 -0.85 -6.39
CA ARG A 159 -8.54 -2.10 -6.84
C ARG A 159 -8.53 -3.15 -5.74
N LEU A 160 -7.45 -3.21 -4.99
CA LEU A 160 -7.29 -4.26 -3.99
C LEU A 160 -7.97 -3.96 -2.66
N THR A 161 -8.25 -2.71 -2.38
CA THR A 161 -8.92 -2.34 -1.14
C THR A 161 -10.37 -1.96 -1.34
N GLY A 162 -10.77 -1.77 -2.57
CA GLY A 162 -12.10 -1.28 -2.84
C GLY A 162 -13.16 -2.29 -2.48
N PRO A 163 -14.36 -1.83 -2.35
CA PRO A 163 -15.45 -2.74 -2.10
C PRO A 163 -15.66 -3.57 -3.35
N ALA A 164 -16.00 -4.74 -3.17
CA ALA A 164 -16.15 -5.65 -4.29
C ALA A 164 -17.23 -5.17 -5.23
#